data_e744211cfa5336516c413279b208cc07
#
_entry.id   e744211cfa5336516c413279b208cc07
#
_cell.length_a   1.000
_cell.length_b   1.000
_cell.length_c   1.000
_cell.angle_alpha   90.00
_cell.angle_beta   90.00
_cell.angle_gamma   90.00
#
_symmetry.space_group_name_H-M   'P 1'
#
loop_
_entity.id
_entity.type
_entity.pdbx_description
1 polymer ?
#
loop_
_entity_poly.entity_id
_entity_poly.type
_entity_poly.pdbx_seq_one_letter_code
_entity_poly.pdbx_strand_id
1 'polypeptide(L)'
;MPPIVFDTQALLVFYLGETGSDRVESYLEQISGGAAKGYLNIVNLTEFHYVLRRISKTTAEEKERNLRSFGVKIVPVTDNSPLWREAAAIKADNSLSLADAFAASTALLRKGTLLTGSDVEFDRVKGLKVERVGS
;
A
#
# COMPACT_ATOMS: atom_id res chain seq x y z
N MET A 1 -0.09 10.59 -14.95
CA MET A 1 -0.72 9.58 -14.10
C MET A 1 -0.39 9.87 -12.65
N PRO A 2 -1.37 9.91 -11.74
CA PRO A 2 -1.07 10.06 -10.32
C PRO A 2 -0.22 8.90 -9.80
N PRO A 3 0.62 9.11 -8.79
CA PRO A 3 1.34 8.03 -8.16
C PRO A 3 0.39 6.95 -7.63
N ILE A 4 0.88 5.73 -7.60
CA ILE A 4 0.15 4.59 -7.02
C ILE A 4 0.73 4.34 -5.63
N VAL A 5 -0.14 4.34 -4.62
CA VAL A 5 0.24 4.00 -3.25
C VAL A 5 -0.45 2.69 -2.90
N PHE A 6 0.32 1.70 -2.51
CA PHE A 6 -0.22 0.39 -2.17
C PHE A 6 -0.56 0.35 -0.68
N ASP A 7 -1.70 -0.24 -0.33
CA ASP A 7 -1.87 -0.74 1.03
C ASP A 7 -1.37 -2.20 1.08
N THR A 8 -1.34 -2.74 2.27
CA THR A 8 -0.89 -4.12 2.48
C THR A 8 -1.78 -5.11 1.74
N GLN A 9 -3.09 -4.91 1.78
CA GLN A 9 -4.05 -5.85 1.21
C GLN A 9 -3.89 -5.97 -0.32
N ALA A 10 -3.68 -4.88 -1.03
CA ALA A 10 -3.47 -4.91 -2.47
C ALA A 10 -2.26 -5.79 -2.84
N LEU A 11 -1.18 -5.67 -2.09
CA LEU A 11 0.00 -6.50 -2.32
C LEU A 11 -0.24 -7.96 -2.00
N LEU A 12 -0.97 -8.25 -0.93
CA LEU A 12 -1.32 -9.63 -0.58
C LEU A 12 -2.22 -10.27 -1.64
N VAL A 13 -3.14 -9.49 -2.23
CA VAL A 13 -3.95 -9.97 -3.36
C VAL A 13 -3.04 -10.49 -4.47
N PHE A 14 -2.01 -9.74 -4.82
CA PHE A 14 -1.09 -10.13 -5.88
C PHE A 14 -0.24 -11.35 -5.48
N TYR A 15 0.44 -11.27 -4.33
CA TYR A 15 1.40 -12.31 -3.95
C TYR A 15 0.75 -13.62 -3.51
N LEU A 16 -0.51 -13.59 -3.09
CA LEU A 16 -1.27 -14.79 -2.74
C LEU A 16 -2.19 -15.27 -3.86
N GLY A 17 -2.18 -14.62 -5.02
CA GLY A 17 -2.94 -15.06 -6.18
C GLY A 17 -4.44 -14.94 -6.02
N GLU A 18 -4.92 -13.93 -5.30
CA GLU A 18 -6.35 -13.72 -5.06
C GLU A 18 -7.01 -12.98 -6.22
N THR A 19 -8.35 -12.87 -6.16
CA THR A 19 -9.12 -12.12 -7.17
C THR A 19 -8.63 -10.67 -7.22
N GLY A 20 -8.30 -10.19 -8.41
CA GLY A 20 -7.74 -8.85 -8.61
C GLY A 20 -6.22 -8.85 -8.80
N SER A 21 -5.57 -10.00 -8.68
CA SER A 21 -4.12 -10.14 -8.84
C SER A 21 -3.62 -9.56 -10.17
N ASP A 22 -4.34 -9.79 -11.27
CA ASP A 22 -3.96 -9.29 -12.60
C ASP A 22 -3.93 -7.77 -12.66
N ARG A 23 -4.83 -7.11 -11.95
CA ARG A 23 -4.88 -5.65 -11.92
C ARG A 23 -3.70 -5.08 -11.15
N VAL A 24 -3.33 -5.71 -10.03
CA VAL A 24 -2.16 -5.31 -9.25
C VAL A 24 -0.90 -5.50 -10.09
N GLU A 25 -0.79 -6.64 -10.77
CA GLU A 25 0.34 -6.92 -11.65
C GLU A 25 0.48 -5.85 -12.73
N SER A 26 -0.63 -5.44 -13.35
CA SER A 26 -0.62 -4.38 -14.36
C SER A 26 -0.02 -3.07 -13.81
N TYR A 27 -0.39 -2.68 -12.60
CA TYR A 27 0.19 -1.49 -11.96
C TYR A 27 1.68 -1.65 -11.68
N LEU A 28 2.08 -2.81 -11.18
CA LEU A 28 3.50 -3.09 -10.91
C LEU A 28 4.32 -3.06 -12.21
N GLU A 29 3.79 -3.57 -13.31
CA GLU A 29 4.46 -3.50 -14.61
C GLU A 29 4.60 -2.07 -15.11
N GLN A 30 3.58 -1.23 -14.91
CA GLN A 30 3.65 0.19 -15.26
C GLN A 30 4.72 0.91 -14.45
N ILE A 31 4.86 0.57 -13.18
CA ILE A 31 5.89 1.14 -12.31
C ILE A 31 7.27 0.68 -12.79
N SER A 32 7.43 -0.60 -13.08
CA SER A 32 8.68 -1.16 -13.58
C SER A 32 9.10 -0.53 -14.91
N GLY A 33 8.14 -0.24 -15.77
CA GLY A 33 8.39 0.37 -17.07
C GLY A 33 8.54 1.90 -17.05
N GLY A 34 8.40 2.51 -15.89
CA GLY A 34 8.54 3.98 -15.75
C GLY A 34 7.30 4.78 -16.10
N ALA A 35 6.18 4.14 -16.45
CA ALA A 35 4.94 4.84 -16.79
C ALA A 35 4.20 5.39 -15.56
N ALA A 36 4.48 4.84 -14.38
CA ALA A 36 3.89 5.28 -13.12
C ALA A 36 4.93 5.23 -12.01
N LYS A 37 4.70 5.99 -10.93
CA LYS A 37 5.48 5.90 -9.70
C LYS A 37 4.69 5.12 -8.67
N GLY A 38 5.36 4.23 -7.94
CA GLY A 38 4.74 3.40 -6.91
C GLY A 38 5.39 3.63 -5.56
N TYR A 39 4.57 3.65 -4.51
CA TYR A 39 5.01 3.90 -3.14
C TYR A 39 4.36 2.93 -2.18
N LEU A 40 5.11 2.55 -1.18
CA LEU A 40 4.63 1.73 -0.07
C LEU A 40 5.20 2.28 1.23
N ASN A 41 4.32 2.64 2.17
CA ASN A 41 4.77 3.11 3.48
C ASN A 41 5.47 1.98 4.22
N ILE A 42 6.51 2.33 4.99
CA ILE A 42 7.27 1.35 5.78
C ILE A 42 6.38 0.56 6.75
N VAL A 43 5.32 1.17 7.26
CA VAL A 43 4.36 0.50 8.15
C VAL A 43 3.62 -0.61 7.39
N ASN A 44 3.21 -0.33 6.16
CA ASN A 44 2.54 -1.30 5.30
C ASN A 44 3.51 -2.40 4.86
N LEU A 45 4.76 -2.06 4.59
CA LEU A 45 5.79 -3.06 4.31
C LEU A 45 5.98 -4.00 5.51
N THR A 46 5.98 -3.45 6.71
CA THR A 46 6.11 -4.25 7.94
C THR A 46 4.95 -5.23 8.05
N GLU A 47 3.73 -4.78 7.82
CA GLU A 47 2.54 -5.63 7.86
C GLU A 47 2.61 -6.72 6.77
N PHE A 48 2.95 -6.36 5.56
CA PHE A 48 3.13 -7.28 4.45
C PHE A 48 4.15 -8.37 4.81
N HIS A 49 5.29 -7.95 5.34
CA HIS A 49 6.36 -8.88 5.70
C HIS A 49 5.92 -9.86 6.79
N TYR A 50 5.28 -9.36 7.87
CA TYR A 50 4.92 -10.26 8.96
C TYR A 50 3.81 -11.25 8.57
N VAL A 51 2.87 -10.82 7.72
CA VAL A 51 1.83 -11.75 7.24
C VAL A 51 2.45 -12.89 6.44
N LEU A 52 3.37 -12.57 5.52
CA LEU A 52 4.07 -13.58 4.74
C LEU A 52 5.03 -14.42 5.61
N ARG A 53 5.64 -13.80 6.61
CA ARG A 53 6.56 -14.48 7.50
C ARG A 53 5.86 -15.56 8.35
N ARG A 54 4.56 -15.42 8.58
CA ARG A 54 3.74 -16.48 9.19
C ARG A 54 3.63 -17.71 8.30
N ILE A 55 3.82 -17.57 7.01
CA ILE A 55 3.93 -18.70 6.08
C ILE A 55 5.35 -19.27 6.17
N SER A 56 6.35 -18.44 5.85
CA SER A 56 7.76 -18.79 6.05
C SER A 56 8.61 -17.52 5.94
N LYS A 57 9.76 -17.52 6.62
CA LYS A 57 10.74 -16.44 6.53
C LYS A 57 11.25 -16.27 5.09
N THR A 58 11.54 -17.39 4.43
CA THR A 58 12.02 -17.38 3.04
C THR A 58 11.01 -16.74 2.10
N THR A 59 9.72 -17.09 2.23
CA THR A 59 8.65 -16.50 1.42
C THR A 59 8.60 -14.98 1.59
N ALA A 60 8.65 -14.51 2.84
CA ALA A 60 8.60 -13.08 3.13
C ALA A 60 9.77 -12.35 2.46
N GLU A 61 10.97 -12.87 2.58
CA GLU A 61 12.18 -12.25 2.02
C GLU A 61 12.15 -12.25 0.49
N GLU A 62 11.72 -13.35 -0.13
CA GLU A 62 11.62 -13.46 -1.59
C GLU A 62 10.59 -12.48 -2.16
N LYS A 63 9.43 -12.40 -1.55
CA LYS A 63 8.36 -11.51 -2.03
C LYS A 63 8.74 -10.04 -1.82
N GLU A 64 9.42 -9.72 -0.73
CA GLU A 64 9.93 -8.37 -0.53
C GLU A 64 10.94 -7.99 -1.60
N ARG A 65 11.89 -8.87 -1.93
CA ARG A 65 12.86 -8.61 -3.01
C ARG A 65 12.16 -8.42 -4.35
N ASN A 66 11.17 -9.27 -4.63
CA ASN A 66 10.39 -9.16 -5.86
C ASN A 66 9.67 -7.82 -5.95
N LEU A 67 9.03 -7.40 -4.86
CA LEU A 67 8.33 -6.11 -4.79
C LEU A 67 9.30 -4.95 -5.07
N ARG A 68 10.45 -4.94 -4.42
CA ARG A 68 11.45 -3.88 -4.63
C ARG A 68 11.97 -3.87 -6.07
N SER A 69 12.06 -5.03 -6.72
CA SER A 69 12.55 -5.14 -8.09
C SER A 69 11.64 -4.47 -9.12
N PHE A 70 10.35 -4.30 -8.81
CA PHE A 70 9.44 -3.53 -9.68
C PHE A 70 9.73 -2.03 -9.65
N GLY A 71 10.46 -1.55 -8.65
CA GLY A 71 10.75 -0.13 -8.52
C GLY A 71 9.83 0.60 -7.55
N VAL A 72 9.03 -0.12 -6.76
CA VAL A 72 8.21 0.48 -5.71
C VAL A 72 9.12 1.08 -4.65
N LYS A 73 8.91 2.36 -4.33
CA LYS A 73 9.71 3.08 -3.34
C LYS A 73 9.09 2.93 -1.96
N ILE A 74 9.92 2.56 -1.00
CA ILE A 74 9.50 2.46 0.39
C ILE A 74 9.59 3.85 1.01
N VAL A 75 8.48 4.29 1.61
CA VAL A 75 8.37 5.62 2.22
C VAL A 75 8.67 5.47 3.71
N PRO A 76 9.77 6.05 4.21
CA PRO A 76 10.10 5.99 5.62
C PRO A 76 9.20 6.93 6.43
N VAL A 77 9.08 6.65 7.73
CA VAL A 77 8.37 7.54 8.66
C VAL A 77 9.37 7.94 9.75
N THR A 78 9.68 9.22 9.80
CA THR A 78 10.57 9.78 10.81
C THR A 78 9.73 10.59 11.81
N ASP A 79 10.32 10.91 12.97
CA ASP A 79 9.61 11.62 14.03
C ASP A 79 9.14 13.02 13.62
N ASN A 80 9.82 13.67 12.69
CA ASN A 80 9.44 14.99 12.18
C ASN A 80 8.63 14.92 10.87
N SER A 81 8.25 13.73 10.45
CA SER A 81 7.46 13.55 9.22
C SER A 81 6.00 13.96 9.44
N PRO A 82 5.36 14.64 8.46
CA PRO A 82 3.93 14.89 8.52
C PRO A 82 3.09 13.62 8.39
N LEU A 83 3.67 12.52 7.90
CA LEU A 83 2.95 11.27 7.67
C LEU A 83 2.27 10.74 8.93
N TRP A 84 2.97 10.67 10.06
CA TRP A 84 2.38 10.08 11.25
C TRP A 84 1.33 10.98 11.89
N ARG A 85 1.48 12.33 11.78
CA ARG A 85 0.44 13.24 12.29
C ARG A 85 -0.85 13.13 11.47
N GLU A 86 -0.71 13.08 10.16
CA GLU A 86 -1.85 12.89 9.27
C GLU A 86 -2.51 11.52 9.49
N ALA A 87 -1.71 10.47 9.65
CA ALA A 87 -2.22 9.14 9.97
C ALA A 87 -2.98 9.13 11.30
N ALA A 88 -2.47 9.84 12.30
CA ALA A 88 -3.14 9.95 13.60
C ALA A 88 -4.50 10.64 13.46
N ALA A 89 -4.57 11.73 12.69
CA ALA A 89 -5.81 12.44 12.44
C ALA A 89 -6.83 11.56 11.70
N ILE A 90 -6.39 10.85 10.67
CA ILE A 90 -7.23 9.93 9.91
C ILE A 90 -7.77 8.83 10.82
N LYS A 91 -6.92 8.24 11.65
CA LYS A 91 -7.31 7.18 12.57
C LYS A 91 -8.30 7.67 13.62
N ALA A 92 -8.11 8.89 14.12
CA ALA A 92 -9.00 9.47 15.13
C ALA A 92 -10.42 9.67 14.59
N ASP A 93 -10.55 10.01 13.33
CA ASP A 93 -11.82 10.36 12.70
C ASP A 93 -12.50 9.21 11.95
N ASN A 94 -11.82 8.09 11.78
CA ASN A 94 -12.30 6.98 10.93
C ASN A 94 -12.02 5.62 11.57
N SER A 95 -12.82 4.61 11.17
CA SER A 95 -12.69 3.24 11.66
C SER A 95 -11.68 2.45 10.83
N LEU A 96 -10.45 2.94 10.76
CA LEU A 96 -9.36 2.27 10.04
C LEU A 96 -8.38 1.63 11.02
N SER A 97 -7.69 0.59 10.58
CA SER A 97 -6.53 0.10 11.30
C SER A 97 -5.41 1.14 11.25
N LEU A 98 -4.43 1.02 12.13
CA LEU A 98 -3.29 1.92 12.12
C LEU A 98 -2.51 1.84 10.81
N ALA A 99 -2.28 0.64 10.29
CA ALA A 99 -1.59 0.46 9.02
C ALA A 99 -2.36 1.10 7.86
N ASP A 100 -3.69 0.96 7.84
CA ASP A 100 -4.53 1.58 6.82
C ASP A 100 -4.45 3.11 6.89
N ALA A 101 -4.41 3.67 8.10
CA ALA A 101 -4.26 5.11 8.28
C ALA A 101 -2.92 5.61 7.70
N PHE A 102 -1.84 4.85 7.86
CA PHE A 102 -0.55 5.19 7.25
C PHE A 102 -0.58 5.09 5.72
N ALA A 103 -1.28 4.10 5.15
CA ALA A 103 -1.45 4.00 3.71
C ALA A 103 -2.23 5.21 3.17
N ALA A 104 -3.34 5.56 3.81
CA ALA A 104 -4.16 6.70 3.43
C ALA A 104 -3.38 8.02 3.52
N SER A 105 -2.64 8.23 4.61
CA SER A 105 -1.80 9.40 4.81
C SER A 105 -0.74 9.53 3.72
N THR A 106 -0.11 8.42 3.35
CA THR A 106 0.90 8.41 2.28
C THR A 106 0.28 8.82 0.95
N ALA A 107 -0.91 8.27 0.63
CA ALA A 107 -1.60 8.60 -0.62
C ALA A 107 -2.00 10.08 -0.67
N LEU A 108 -2.51 10.62 0.42
CA LEU A 108 -2.90 12.03 0.48
C LEU A 108 -1.69 12.96 0.32
N LEU A 109 -0.59 12.69 1.02
CA LEU A 109 0.59 13.53 0.97
C LEU A 109 1.33 13.42 -0.37
N ARG A 110 1.24 12.29 -1.03
CA ARG A 110 1.83 12.08 -2.37
C ARG A 110 0.89 12.48 -3.50
N LYS A 111 -0.34 12.88 -3.17
CA LYS A 111 -1.39 13.18 -4.17
C LYS A 111 -1.59 12.02 -5.13
N GLY A 112 -1.58 10.82 -4.59
CA GLY A 112 -1.68 9.58 -5.34
C GLY A 112 -3.02 8.89 -5.18
N THR A 113 -3.18 7.79 -5.90
CA THR A 113 -4.31 6.89 -5.77
C THR A 113 -3.92 5.74 -4.85
N LEU A 114 -4.75 5.48 -3.82
CA LEU A 114 -4.54 4.34 -2.94
C LEU A 114 -5.12 3.09 -3.60
N LEU A 115 -4.27 2.11 -3.81
CA LEU A 115 -4.68 0.82 -4.33
C LEU A 115 -4.89 -0.12 -3.15
N THR A 116 -6.09 -0.69 -3.04
CA THR A 116 -6.47 -1.59 -1.95
C THR A 116 -7.17 -2.84 -2.49
N GLY A 117 -7.41 -3.81 -1.62
CA GLY A 117 -8.16 -5.02 -1.96
C GLY A 117 -9.65 -4.73 -2.11
N SER A 118 -10.46 -5.22 -1.17
CA SER A 118 -11.92 -5.06 -1.21
C SER A 118 -12.48 -4.19 -0.09
N ASP A 119 -11.64 -3.65 0.78
CA ASP A 119 -12.04 -2.90 1.95
C ASP A 119 -12.73 -1.58 1.55
N VAL A 120 -13.90 -1.31 2.14
CA VAL A 120 -14.69 -0.10 1.89
C VAL A 120 -14.45 0.99 2.94
N GLU A 121 -13.69 0.71 3.99
CA GLU A 121 -13.47 1.67 5.08
C GLU A 121 -12.74 2.92 4.62
N PHE A 122 -11.92 2.84 3.59
CA PHE A 122 -11.21 3.98 3.03
C PHE A 122 -12.14 5.03 2.41
N ASP A 123 -13.35 4.66 2.03
CA ASP A 123 -14.27 5.58 1.34
C ASP A 123 -14.66 6.78 2.18
N ARG A 124 -14.52 6.68 3.49
CA ARG A 124 -14.87 7.76 4.42
C ARG A 124 -13.74 8.75 4.64
N VAL A 125 -12.55 8.44 4.15
CA VAL A 125 -11.40 9.33 4.32
C VAL A 125 -11.51 10.48 3.31
N LYS A 126 -11.66 11.69 3.83
CA LYS A 126 -11.89 12.87 3.02
C LYS A 126 -10.71 13.16 2.10
N GLY A 127 -11.01 13.35 0.82
CA GLY A 127 -10.00 13.72 -0.19
C GLY A 127 -9.19 12.55 -0.73
N LEU A 128 -9.42 11.34 -0.23
CA LEU A 128 -8.65 10.17 -0.65
C LEU A 128 -9.23 9.57 -1.93
N LYS A 129 -8.37 9.36 -2.92
CA LYS A 129 -8.72 8.63 -4.13
C LYS A 129 -8.37 7.17 -3.92
N VAL A 130 -9.35 6.31 -4.08
CA VAL A 130 -9.21 4.86 -3.81
C VAL A 130 -9.57 4.07 -5.06
N GLU A 131 -8.75 3.07 -5.36
CA GLU A 131 -9.09 2.07 -6.37
C GLU A 131 -9.01 0.69 -5.72
N ARG A 132 -10.09 -0.09 -5.87
CA ARG A 132 -10.16 -1.45 -5.36
C ARG A 132 -9.83 -2.44 -6.46
N VAL A 133 -9.00 -3.41 -6.15
CA VAL A 133 -8.64 -4.50 -7.08
C VAL A 133 -9.33 -5.81 -6.71
N GLY A 134 -9.75 -5.97 -5.46
CA GLY A 134 -10.57 -7.09 -5.03
C GLY A 134 -12.01 -6.94 -5.50
N SER A 135 -12.72 -8.02 -5.53
CA SER A 135 -14.14 -8.04 -5.97
C SER A 135 -15.08 -7.37 -4.97
#